data_8f5f0dad1208decac823ae390fda8836
#
_entry.id   8f5f0dad1208decac823ae390fda8836
#
_cell.length_a   1.000
_cell.length_b   1.000
_cell.length_c   1.000
_cell.angle_alpha   90.00
_cell.angle_beta   90.00
_cell.angle_gamma   90.00
#
_symmetry.space_group_name_H-M   'P 1'
#
loop_
_entity.id
_entity.type
_entity.pdbx_description
1 polymer ?
#
loop_
_entity_poly.entity_id
_entity_poly.type
_entity_poly.pdbx_seq_one_letter_code
_entity_poly.pdbx_strand_id
1 'polypeptide(L)'
;MPDWGAPMPELPDLVHVEDVLREAIVGKTITGARTGDPTVLRLMVAEPFPALLVDRRIETVERRGHFMRFGLAGDLVLVINAMLVGRYKLLPRGPDAASSGKTKSAKAKSARQDPRALGLALELEDGPELQYLDEKRMGKVYVARAQDEAKVPVYGAMGLDLMSPAFTRAAFGKAFARRRDQVRAFLMDKEALASIGNAYADEILFAAHLHPKTFCRKIDPAGVDALYESIGRVLAEAIAEIRAREQPIEIKVRDFLKVRGRDGKPCLVCGTTIRSVRVGAGDACFCPTCQPETRKLFVNWSQLGDRKA
;
A
#
# COMPACT_ATOMS: atom_id res chain seq x y z
N MET A 1 16.81 0.38 16.69
CA MET A 1 15.41 0.29 16.23
C MET A 1 15.26 -1.02 15.50
N PRO A 2 14.36 -1.94 15.87
CA PRO A 2 14.16 -3.13 15.06
C PRO A 2 13.70 -2.70 13.68
N ASP A 3 14.41 -3.14 12.67
CA ASP A 3 14.04 -3.04 11.27
C ASP A 3 12.79 -3.91 11.06
N TRP A 4 11.63 -3.33 11.24
CA TRP A 4 10.38 -3.93 10.79
C TRP A 4 10.43 -3.91 9.27
N GLY A 5 11.03 -4.96 8.68
CA GLY A 5 11.29 -5.11 7.24
C GLY A 5 10.27 -4.34 6.43
N ALA A 6 10.75 -3.45 5.56
CA ALA A 6 9.99 -2.37 4.92
C ALA A 6 8.57 -2.81 4.56
N PRO A 7 7.52 -2.33 5.23
CA PRO A 7 6.16 -2.78 4.96
C PRO A 7 5.79 -2.43 3.52
N MET A 8 4.93 -3.26 2.90
CA MET A 8 4.37 -2.99 1.57
C MET A 8 3.89 -1.55 1.48
N PRO A 9 4.17 -0.82 0.37
CA PRO A 9 3.52 0.46 0.17
C PRO A 9 2.00 0.26 0.16
N GLU A 10 1.31 1.02 1.00
CA GLU A 10 -0.14 0.98 1.11
C GLU A 10 -0.75 2.18 0.36
N LEU A 11 -2.07 2.27 0.29
CA LEU A 11 -2.75 3.24 -0.55
C LEU A 11 -2.25 4.69 -0.38
N PRO A 12 -2.10 5.26 0.83
CA PRO A 12 -1.62 6.63 0.97
C PRO A 12 -0.20 6.86 0.44
N ASP A 13 0.70 5.86 0.60
CA ASP A 13 2.04 5.94 0.01
C ASP A 13 1.97 5.98 -1.52
N LEU A 14 1.15 5.10 -2.09
CA LEU A 14 1.02 4.98 -3.55
C LEU A 14 0.34 6.18 -4.19
N VAL A 15 -0.56 6.87 -3.49
CA VAL A 15 -1.13 8.15 -3.94
C VAL A 15 -0.04 9.21 -4.02
N HIS A 16 0.81 9.33 -2.99
CA HIS A 16 1.95 10.25 -3.03
C HIS A 16 2.94 9.90 -4.15
N VAL A 17 3.26 8.61 -4.32
CA VAL A 17 4.11 8.14 -5.43
C VAL A 17 3.49 8.52 -6.78
N GLU A 18 2.18 8.30 -6.96
CA GLU A 18 1.45 8.67 -8.18
C GLU A 18 1.58 10.15 -8.51
N ASP A 19 1.36 11.03 -7.52
CA ASP A 19 1.43 12.48 -7.70
C ASP A 19 2.83 12.90 -8.17
N VAL A 20 3.87 12.47 -7.45
CA VAL A 20 5.26 12.84 -7.75
C VAL A 20 5.70 12.27 -9.11
N LEU A 21 5.34 11.02 -9.41
CA LEU A 21 5.69 10.45 -10.72
C LEU A 21 4.93 11.13 -11.85
N ARG A 22 3.64 11.44 -11.66
CA ARG A 22 2.85 12.15 -12.69
C ARG A 22 3.49 13.49 -13.03
N GLU A 23 3.91 14.27 -12.06
CA GLU A 23 4.57 15.56 -12.26
C GLU A 23 5.95 15.40 -12.92
N ALA A 24 6.73 14.41 -12.49
CA ALA A 24 8.12 14.29 -12.90
C ALA A 24 8.32 13.67 -14.29
N ILE A 25 7.44 12.74 -14.71
CA ILE A 25 7.74 11.88 -15.86
C ILE A 25 6.67 11.85 -16.96
N VAL A 26 5.45 12.33 -16.73
CA VAL A 26 4.44 12.39 -17.79
C VAL A 26 4.90 13.35 -18.89
N GLY A 27 4.71 12.92 -20.13
CA GLY A 27 5.13 13.65 -21.32
C GLY A 27 6.58 13.38 -21.75
N LYS A 28 7.40 12.68 -20.96
CA LYS A 28 8.78 12.33 -21.27
C LYS A 28 8.88 11.05 -22.10
N THR A 29 9.91 10.98 -22.95
CA THR A 29 10.23 9.81 -23.77
C THR A 29 11.22 8.91 -23.04
N ILE A 30 11.03 7.60 -23.11
CA ILE A 30 11.95 6.61 -22.57
C ILE A 30 13.11 6.44 -23.54
N THR A 31 14.31 6.79 -23.13
CA THR A 31 15.55 6.67 -23.93
C THR A 31 16.32 5.38 -23.64
N GLY A 32 16.02 4.74 -22.50
CA GLY A 32 16.65 3.47 -22.13
C GLY A 32 15.82 2.73 -21.08
N ALA A 33 15.89 1.41 -21.12
CA ALA A 33 15.24 0.56 -20.14
C ALA A 33 16.16 -0.60 -19.75
N ARG A 34 16.24 -0.90 -18.46
CA ARG A 34 17.05 -2.02 -17.95
C ARG A 34 16.44 -2.66 -16.72
N THR A 35 16.82 -3.90 -16.46
CA THR A 35 16.47 -4.66 -15.26
C THR A 35 17.70 -5.35 -14.71
N GLY A 36 17.77 -5.48 -13.40
CA GLY A 36 18.82 -6.28 -12.74
C GLY A 36 18.46 -7.76 -12.63
N ASP A 37 17.14 -8.07 -12.63
CA ASP A 37 16.64 -9.43 -12.61
C ASP A 37 15.39 -9.56 -13.51
N PRO A 38 15.53 -10.20 -14.68
CA PRO A 38 14.41 -10.34 -15.61
C PRO A 38 13.26 -11.21 -15.09
N THR A 39 13.44 -11.94 -13.97
CA THR A 39 12.38 -12.77 -13.40
C THR A 39 11.19 -11.96 -12.85
N VAL A 40 11.34 -10.66 -12.67
CA VAL A 40 10.23 -9.77 -12.29
C VAL A 40 9.38 -9.37 -13.49
N LEU A 41 9.91 -9.46 -14.72
CA LEU A 41 9.22 -9.05 -15.94
C LEU A 41 8.17 -10.08 -16.36
N ARG A 42 7.05 -9.58 -16.87
CA ARG A 42 5.93 -10.36 -17.42
C ARG A 42 5.46 -9.68 -18.70
N LEU A 43 6.12 -10.05 -19.80
CA LEU A 43 5.78 -9.53 -21.13
C LEU A 43 4.56 -10.27 -21.65
N MET A 44 3.47 -9.54 -21.86
CA MET A 44 2.22 -10.06 -22.47
C MET A 44 2.12 -9.65 -23.94
N VAL A 45 3.27 -9.36 -24.55
CA VAL A 45 3.48 -8.93 -25.95
C VAL A 45 4.67 -9.68 -26.51
N ALA A 46 4.77 -9.79 -27.83
CA ALA A 46 5.83 -10.54 -28.50
C ALA A 46 7.15 -9.78 -28.61
N GLU A 47 7.10 -8.46 -28.54
CA GLU A 47 8.27 -7.61 -28.68
C GLU A 47 9.25 -7.79 -27.51
N PRO A 48 10.56 -7.85 -27.75
CA PRO A 48 11.54 -8.10 -26.72
C PRO A 48 11.81 -6.86 -25.85
N PHE A 49 12.04 -7.10 -24.56
CA PHE A 49 12.60 -6.09 -23.66
C PHE A 49 14.12 -5.92 -23.92
N PRO A 50 14.73 -4.69 -23.94
CA PRO A 50 14.10 -3.41 -23.57
C PRO A 50 13.50 -2.63 -24.75
N ALA A 51 13.70 -3.07 -26.00
CA ALA A 51 13.26 -2.36 -27.22
C ALA A 51 11.76 -2.02 -27.20
N LEU A 52 10.96 -2.85 -26.54
CA LEU A 52 9.54 -2.64 -26.34
C LEU A 52 9.18 -1.29 -25.68
N LEU A 53 10.06 -0.77 -24.79
CA LEU A 53 9.80 0.44 -24.01
C LEU A 53 10.56 1.67 -24.55
N VAL A 54 11.68 1.48 -25.24
CA VAL A 54 12.48 2.57 -25.78
C VAL A 54 11.70 3.33 -26.86
N ASP A 55 11.92 4.64 -26.95
CA ASP A 55 11.22 5.59 -27.82
C ASP A 55 9.72 5.75 -27.54
N ARG A 56 9.22 5.19 -26.44
CA ARG A 56 7.84 5.40 -26.01
C ARG A 56 7.73 6.60 -25.09
N ARG A 57 6.74 7.46 -25.37
CA ARG A 57 6.37 8.57 -24.50
C ARG A 57 5.48 8.04 -23.38
N ILE A 58 5.72 8.48 -22.14
CA ILE A 58 4.83 8.23 -21.00
C ILE A 58 3.66 9.21 -21.09
N GLU A 59 2.48 8.72 -21.33
CA GLU A 59 1.27 9.53 -21.51
C GLU A 59 0.51 9.73 -20.21
N THR A 60 0.43 8.69 -19.39
CA THR A 60 -0.26 8.74 -18.08
C THR A 60 0.51 7.97 -17.02
N VAL A 61 0.36 8.43 -15.76
CA VAL A 61 0.74 7.68 -14.57
C VAL A 61 -0.46 7.65 -13.65
N GLU A 62 -0.92 6.47 -13.30
CA GLU A 62 -2.14 6.25 -12.55
C GLU A 62 -1.94 5.13 -11.52
N ARG A 63 -2.53 5.29 -10.35
CA ARG A 63 -2.65 4.23 -9.39
C ARG A 63 -4.02 3.54 -9.54
N ARG A 64 -4.03 2.23 -9.61
CA ARG A 64 -5.25 1.45 -9.46
C ARG A 64 -5.03 0.39 -8.38
N GLY A 65 -5.75 0.52 -7.28
CA GLY A 65 -5.52 -0.32 -6.13
C GLY A 65 -4.07 -0.21 -5.64
N HIS A 66 -3.36 -1.31 -5.59
CA HIS A 66 -1.94 -1.37 -5.19
C HIS A 66 -0.98 -1.47 -6.38
N PHE A 67 -1.45 -1.21 -7.57
CA PHE A 67 -0.64 -1.17 -8.78
C PHE A 67 -0.38 0.27 -9.21
N MET A 68 0.81 0.50 -9.79
CA MET A 68 1.12 1.69 -10.57
C MET A 68 1.03 1.33 -12.05
N ARG A 69 0.25 2.10 -12.79
CA ARG A 69 0.01 1.97 -14.23
C ARG A 69 0.64 3.15 -14.95
N PHE A 70 1.38 2.85 -15.99
CA PHE A 70 1.96 3.84 -16.90
C PHE A 70 1.39 3.58 -18.29
N GLY A 71 0.61 4.52 -18.82
CA GLY A 71 0.17 4.51 -20.20
C GLY A 71 1.31 5.01 -21.09
N LEU A 72 1.63 4.23 -22.11
CA LEU A 72 2.73 4.53 -23.03
C LEU A 72 2.18 4.71 -24.44
N ALA A 73 2.81 5.57 -25.23
CA ALA A 73 2.45 5.76 -26.62
C ALA A 73 2.44 4.45 -27.41
N GLY A 74 1.47 4.30 -28.34
CA GLY A 74 1.30 3.09 -29.15
C GLY A 74 0.56 1.97 -28.42
N ASP A 75 -0.45 2.33 -27.61
CA ASP A 75 -1.36 1.41 -26.93
C ASP A 75 -0.68 0.38 -26.00
N LEU A 76 0.46 0.77 -25.43
CA LEU A 76 1.13 -0.03 -24.43
C LEU A 76 0.82 0.46 -23.01
N VAL A 77 0.75 -0.48 -22.09
CA VAL A 77 0.68 -0.21 -20.66
C VAL A 77 1.78 -0.97 -19.93
N LEU A 78 2.43 -0.26 -19.01
CA LEU A 78 3.33 -0.84 -18.04
C LEU A 78 2.63 -0.82 -16.68
N VAL A 79 2.46 -2.00 -16.06
CA VAL A 79 1.74 -2.15 -14.79
C VAL A 79 2.68 -2.80 -13.78
N ILE A 80 2.95 -2.11 -12.68
CA ILE A 80 3.87 -2.57 -11.63
C ILE A 80 3.10 -2.89 -10.36
N ASN A 81 3.23 -4.13 -9.88
CA ASN A 81 2.82 -4.55 -8.55
C ASN A 81 4.03 -4.57 -7.64
N ALA A 82 4.12 -3.62 -6.74
CA ALA A 82 5.27 -3.49 -5.84
C ALA A 82 5.35 -4.56 -4.75
N MET A 83 4.31 -5.35 -4.56
CA MET A 83 4.24 -6.42 -3.54
C MET A 83 4.73 -5.94 -2.15
N LEU A 84 5.51 -6.76 -1.42
CA LEU A 84 5.83 -6.53 0.00
C LEU A 84 6.87 -5.43 0.24
N VAL A 85 7.88 -5.31 -0.61
CA VAL A 85 9.05 -4.43 -0.37
C VAL A 85 9.41 -3.53 -1.54
N GLY A 86 8.67 -3.64 -2.64
CA GLY A 86 8.92 -2.81 -3.82
C GLY A 86 8.77 -1.32 -3.51
N ARG A 87 9.65 -0.50 -4.08
CA ARG A 87 9.63 0.95 -3.95
C ARG A 87 10.05 1.63 -5.24
N TYR A 88 9.55 2.82 -5.43
CA TYR A 88 9.91 3.68 -6.56
C TYR A 88 10.95 4.70 -6.10
N LYS A 89 11.83 5.09 -7.02
CA LYS A 89 12.85 6.10 -6.77
C LYS A 89 13.07 6.92 -8.02
N LEU A 90 13.24 8.23 -7.86
CA LEU A 90 13.65 9.12 -8.92
C LEU A 90 15.10 9.55 -8.67
N LEU A 91 15.97 9.31 -9.67
CA LEU A 91 17.35 9.74 -9.63
C LEU A 91 17.52 10.92 -10.58
N PRO A 92 17.94 12.10 -10.08
CA PRO A 92 18.22 13.24 -10.97
C PRO A 92 19.32 12.89 -11.96
N ARG A 93 19.18 13.33 -13.22
CA ARG A 93 20.16 13.21 -14.27
C ARG A 93 20.51 14.61 -14.79
N GLY A 94 21.75 14.82 -15.19
CA GLY A 94 22.22 16.11 -15.72
C GLY A 94 23.12 16.89 -14.76
N PRO A 95 23.53 18.11 -15.15
CA PRO A 95 24.50 18.94 -14.40
C PRO A 95 23.98 19.34 -13.00
N ASP A 96 22.67 19.33 -12.76
CA ASP A 96 22.06 19.63 -11.46
C ASP A 96 22.11 18.46 -10.45
N ALA A 97 22.54 17.29 -10.86
CA ALA A 97 22.71 16.13 -9.99
C ALA A 97 23.72 16.36 -8.85
N ALA A 98 24.64 17.33 -9.02
CA ALA A 98 25.65 17.67 -8.02
C ALA A 98 25.15 18.66 -6.94
N SER A 99 24.04 19.36 -7.15
CA SER A 99 23.57 20.43 -6.24
C SER A 99 22.55 19.96 -5.18
N SER A 100 21.87 18.83 -5.39
CA SER A 100 20.87 18.30 -4.43
C SER A 100 21.48 17.53 -3.23
N GLY A 101 22.82 17.46 -3.15
CA GLY A 101 23.57 16.68 -2.15
C GLY A 101 23.83 17.35 -0.79
N LYS A 102 23.22 18.51 -0.45
CA LYS A 102 23.50 19.23 0.81
C LYS A 102 22.43 19.12 1.90
N THR A 103 21.66 18.08 1.94
CA THR A 103 21.03 17.71 3.20
C THR A 103 22.01 16.81 3.98
N LYS A 104 22.44 17.29 5.14
CA LYS A 104 23.29 16.53 6.10
C LYS A 104 22.52 15.28 6.59
N SER A 105 22.42 14.29 5.73
CA SER A 105 21.95 12.96 6.13
C SER A 105 23.13 12.20 6.72
N ALA A 106 22.92 11.72 7.95
CA ALA A 106 23.84 10.87 8.67
C ALA A 106 24.47 9.82 7.76
N LYS A 107 25.77 9.52 7.98
CA LYS A 107 26.54 8.43 7.36
C LYS A 107 25.76 7.11 7.34
N ALA A 108 24.79 6.96 6.46
CA ALA A 108 24.31 5.66 6.05
C ALA A 108 25.44 5.05 5.22
N LYS A 109 26.11 4.04 5.78
CA LYS A 109 27.01 3.17 5.03
C LYS A 109 26.26 2.77 3.76
N SER A 110 26.78 3.19 2.61
CA SER A 110 26.36 2.71 1.30
C SER A 110 26.63 1.20 1.27
N ALA A 111 25.68 0.42 1.79
CA ALA A 111 25.64 -0.99 1.48
C ALA A 111 25.47 -1.05 -0.05
N ARG A 112 26.42 -1.68 -0.77
CA ARG A 112 26.30 -1.96 -2.20
C ARG A 112 24.94 -2.61 -2.39
N GLN A 113 23.98 -1.87 -3.00
CA GLN A 113 22.69 -2.44 -3.36
C GLN A 113 22.96 -3.64 -4.28
N ASP A 114 22.34 -4.79 -3.95
CA ASP A 114 22.39 -5.95 -4.84
C ASP A 114 21.85 -5.49 -6.21
N PRO A 115 22.63 -5.57 -7.28
CA PRO A 115 22.17 -5.17 -8.63
C PRO A 115 20.85 -5.86 -9.02
N ARG A 116 20.61 -7.05 -8.49
CA ARG A 116 19.37 -7.81 -8.72
C ARG A 116 18.14 -7.25 -8.00
N ALA A 117 18.34 -6.31 -7.07
CA ALA A 117 17.24 -5.57 -6.45
C ALA A 117 16.59 -4.58 -7.43
N LEU A 118 17.24 -4.26 -8.54
CA LEU A 118 16.67 -3.42 -9.58
C LEU A 118 15.64 -4.23 -10.39
N GLY A 119 14.35 -4.00 -10.13
CA GLY A 119 13.28 -4.61 -10.89
C GLY A 119 13.13 -3.99 -12.29
N LEU A 120 13.18 -2.65 -12.37
CA LEU A 120 13.13 -1.89 -13.61
C LEU A 120 13.79 -0.54 -13.42
N ALA A 121 14.53 -0.06 -14.42
CA ALA A 121 14.91 1.33 -14.54
C ALA A 121 14.52 1.85 -15.91
N LEU A 122 13.98 3.07 -15.96
CA LEU A 122 13.64 3.81 -17.16
C LEU A 122 14.46 5.09 -17.19
N GLU A 123 15.25 5.24 -18.20
CA GLU A 123 15.97 6.47 -18.51
C GLU A 123 15.06 7.37 -19.33
N LEU A 124 14.94 8.63 -18.95
CA LEU A 124 14.01 9.55 -19.59
C LEU A 124 14.75 10.71 -20.25
N GLU A 125 14.25 11.12 -21.39
CA GLU A 125 14.73 12.30 -22.11
C GLU A 125 14.50 13.55 -21.24
N ASP A 126 15.56 14.33 -21.04
CA ASP A 126 15.54 15.56 -20.23
C ASP A 126 14.82 15.39 -18.87
N GLY A 127 15.02 14.25 -18.24
CA GLY A 127 14.34 13.91 -16.99
C GLY A 127 15.13 13.01 -16.05
N PRO A 128 14.55 12.69 -14.89
CA PRO A 128 15.15 11.78 -13.95
C PRO A 128 15.15 10.35 -14.51
N GLU A 129 15.97 9.49 -13.91
CA GLU A 129 15.82 8.06 -14.08
C GLU A 129 14.78 7.55 -13.08
N LEU A 130 13.72 6.90 -13.56
CA LEU A 130 12.78 6.18 -12.71
C LEU A 130 13.31 4.78 -12.42
N GLN A 131 13.46 4.44 -11.16
CA GLN A 131 13.78 3.09 -10.70
C GLN A 131 12.62 2.47 -9.92
N TYR A 132 12.32 1.22 -10.22
CA TYR A 132 11.55 0.32 -9.38
C TYR A 132 12.53 -0.67 -8.74
N LEU A 133 12.60 -0.66 -7.41
CA LEU A 133 13.53 -1.48 -6.61
C LEU A 133 12.75 -2.52 -5.81
N ASP A 134 13.21 -3.79 -5.81
CA ASP A 134 12.59 -4.88 -5.06
C ASP A 134 13.63 -5.90 -4.58
N GLU A 135 14.11 -5.72 -3.38
CA GLU A 135 15.15 -6.58 -2.77
C GLU A 135 14.71 -8.05 -2.63
N LYS A 136 13.41 -8.30 -2.49
CA LYS A 136 12.87 -9.67 -2.39
C LYS A 136 12.48 -10.27 -3.73
N ARG A 137 12.46 -9.46 -4.80
CA ARG A 137 12.10 -9.88 -6.17
C ARG A 137 10.73 -10.55 -6.25
N MET A 138 9.81 -10.13 -5.38
CA MET A 138 8.43 -10.62 -5.33
C MET A 138 7.51 -9.85 -6.25
N GLY A 139 7.82 -8.59 -6.51
CA GLY A 139 7.06 -7.70 -7.37
C GLY A 139 7.00 -8.19 -8.81
N LYS A 140 6.05 -7.65 -9.56
CA LYS A 140 5.83 -8.00 -10.95
C LYS A 140 5.68 -6.74 -11.78
N VAL A 141 6.38 -6.74 -12.89
CA VAL A 141 6.37 -5.68 -13.90
C VAL A 141 5.74 -6.27 -15.16
N TYR A 142 4.50 -5.91 -15.42
CA TYR A 142 3.75 -6.35 -16.59
C TYR A 142 3.87 -5.33 -17.71
N VAL A 143 4.08 -5.78 -18.95
CA VAL A 143 3.92 -4.97 -20.14
C VAL A 143 2.89 -5.65 -21.04
N ALA A 144 1.83 -4.92 -21.39
CA ALA A 144 0.71 -5.42 -22.16
C ALA A 144 0.20 -4.38 -23.14
N ARG A 145 -0.62 -4.77 -24.11
CA ARG A 145 -1.45 -3.84 -24.86
C ARG A 145 -2.57 -3.29 -23.96
N ALA A 146 -2.99 -2.05 -24.17
CA ALA A 146 -4.04 -1.43 -23.35
C ALA A 146 -5.33 -2.26 -23.33
N GLN A 147 -5.73 -2.84 -24.46
CA GLN A 147 -6.88 -3.74 -24.57
C GLN A 147 -6.76 -5.02 -23.75
N ASP A 148 -5.55 -5.43 -23.40
CA ASP A 148 -5.26 -6.67 -22.67
C ASP A 148 -4.94 -6.42 -21.17
N GLU A 149 -4.95 -5.17 -20.72
CA GLU A 149 -4.55 -4.83 -19.32
C GLU A 149 -5.44 -5.53 -18.28
N ALA A 150 -6.70 -5.80 -18.59
CA ALA A 150 -7.60 -6.55 -17.71
C ALA A 150 -7.17 -8.01 -17.48
N LYS A 151 -6.32 -8.56 -18.35
CA LYS A 151 -5.75 -9.91 -18.23
C LYS A 151 -4.55 -9.95 -17.27
N VAL A 152 -4.03 -8.79 -16.83
CA VAL A 152 -2.97 -8.75 -15.81
C VAL A 152 -3.52 -9.35 -14.51
N PRO A 153 -2.84 -10.39 -13.96
CA PRO A 153 -3.32 -11.10 -12.79
C PRO A 153 -3.60 -10.17 -11.61
N VAL A 154 -4.74 -10.35 -10.96
CA VAL A 154 -5.26 -9.54 -9.83
C VAL A 154 -5.71 -8.13 -10.25
N TYR A 155 -5.03 -7.48 -11.20
CA TYR A 155 -5.34 -6.11 -11.63
C TYR A 155 -6.76 -5.97 -12.18
N GLY A 156 -7.20 -6.91 -13.04
CA GLY A 156 -8.55 -6.92 -13.60
C GLY A 156 -9.65 -7.31 -12.61
N ALA A 157 -9.30 -8.05 -11.54
CA ALA A 157 -10.25 -8.62 -10.58
C ALA A 157 -10.25 -7.88 -9.22
N MET A 158 -9.62 -6.70 -9.13
CA MET A 158 -9.62 -5.92 -7.89
C MET A 158 -11.02 -5.44 -7.50
N GLY A 159 -11.28 -5.43 -6.20
CA GLY A 159 -12.49 -4.89 -5.60
C GLY A 159 -12.60 -3.36 -5.71
N LEU A 160 -13.42 -2.76 -4.87
CA LEU A 160 -13.64 -1.32 -4.84
C LEU A 160 -12.33 -0.57 -4.60
N ASP A 161 -11.93 0.29 -5.52
CA ASP A 161 -10.82 1.22 -5.30
C ASP A 161 -11.33 2.37 -4.43
N LEU A 162 -10.70 2.52 -3.25
CA LEU A 162 -11.13 3.43 -2.19
C LEU A 162 -10.96 4.91 -2.55
N MET A 163 -10.19 5.22 -3.60
CA MET A 163 -10.03 6.58 -4.12
C MET A 163 -10.90 6.85 -5.35
N SER A 164 -11.63 5.85 -5.83
CA SER A 164 -12.54 5.99 -6.97
C SER A 164 -13.90 6.58 -6.54
N PRO A 165 -14.55 7.38 -7.39
CA PRO A 165 -15.94 7.78 -7.20
C PRO A 165 -16.94 6.62 -7.03
N ALA A 166 -16.55 5.41 -7.46
CA ALA A 166 -17.35 4.19 -7.26
C ALA A 166 -17.36 3.71 -5.79
N PHE A 167 -16.46 4.19 -4.94
CA PHE A 167 -16.45 3.90 -3.51
C PHE A 167 -17.52 4.72 -2.79
N THR A 168 -18.76 4.31 -2.95
CA THR A 168 -19.92 4.92 -2.30
C THR A 168 -20.33 4.12 -1.05
N ARG A 169 -21.08 4.78 -0.14
CA ARG A 169 -21.69 4.11 1.02
C ARG A 169 -22.52 2.87 0.62
N ALA A 170 -23.28 2.98 -0.48
CA ALA A 170 -24.09 1.88 -0.99
C ALA A 170 -23.23 0.71 -1.52
N ALA A 171 -22.19 1.01 -2.30
CA ALA A 171 -21.27 0.00 -2.82
C ALA A 171 -20.49 -0.73 -1.68
N PHE A 172 -20.02 0.03 -0.69
CA PHE A 172 -19.38 -0.52 0.51
C PHE A 172 -20.34 -1.41 1.29
N GLY A 173 -21.56 -0.93 1.56
CA GLY A 173 -22.58 -1.70 2.27
C GLY A 173 -22.93 -3.01 1.56
N LYS A 174 -23.01 -3.01 0.24
CA LYS A 174 -23.24 -4.22 -0.58
C LYS A 174 -22.08 -5.22 -0.45
N ALA A 175 -20.83 -4.75 -0.48
CA ALA A 175 -19.65 -5.60 -0.29
C ALA A 175 -19.59 -6.17 1.14
N PHE A 176 -19.94 -5.35 2.13
CA PHE A 176 -19.92 -5.71 3.54
C PHE A 176 -21.02 -6.73 3.94
N ALA A 177 -22.24 -6.56 3.43
CA ALA A 177 -23.42 -7.34 3.83
C ALA A 177 -23.27 -8.86 3.66
N ARG A 178 -22.40 -9.31 2.74
CA ARG A 178 -22.14 -10.73 2.47
C ARG A 178 -21.02 -11.33 3.30
N ARG A 179 -20.34 -10.50 4.13
CA ARG A 179 -19.16 -10.91 4.88
C ARG A 179 -19.52 -11.63 6.19
N ARG A 180 -18.80 -12.72 6.45
CA ARG A 180 -18.96 -13.52 7.68
C ARG A 180 -17.66 -13.63 8.46
N ASP A 181 -16.56 -13.22 7.88
CA ASP A 181 -15.23 -13.19 8.47
C ASP A 181 -15.06 -12.04 9.48
N GLN A 182 -13.85 -11.92 10.01
CA GLN A 182 -13.49 -10.82 10.90
C GLN A 182 -13.34 -9.53 10.10
N VAL A 183 -13.75 -8.42 10.67
CA VAL A 183 -13.75 -7.11 9.99
C VAL A 183 -12.37 -6.70 9.46
N ARG A 184 -11.30 -7.05 10.17
CA ARG A 184 -9.95 -6.79 9.68
C ARG A 184 -9.62 -7.62 8.43
N ALA A 185 -10.04 -8.87 8.38
CA ALA A 185 -9.86 -9.71 7.19
C ALA A 185 -10.61 -9.15 5.99
N PHE A 186 -11.84 -8.67 6.19
CA PHE A 186 -12.59 -7.97 5.15
C PHE A 186 -11.88 -6.72 4.64
N LEU A 187 -11.36 -5.86 5.53
CA LEU A 187 -10.63 -4.66 5.11
C LEU A 187 -9.39 -4.97 4.26
N MET A 188 -8.73 -6.09 4.53
CA MET A 188 -7.51 -6.49 3.83
C MET A 188 -7.76 -7.37 2.60
N ASP A 189 -9.00 -7.73 2.33
CA ASP A 189 -9.39 -8.52 1.17
C ASP A 189 -9.39 -7.66 -0.09
N LYS A 190 -8.41 -7.88 -0.96
CA LYS A 190 -8.18 -7.09 -2.17
C LYS A 190 -9.25 -7.31 -3.25
N GLU A 191 -10.00 -8.41 -3.18
CA GLU A 191 -11.15 -8.66 -4.04
C GLU A 191 -12.41 -7.90 -3.57
N ALA A 192 -12.44 -7.49 -2.31
CA ALA A 192 -13.52 -6.66 -1.77
C ALA A 192 -13.15 -5.17 -1.81
N LEU A 193 -11.97 -4.83 -1.24
CA LEU A 193 -11.46 -3.47 -1.09
C LEU A 193 -10.01 -3.40 -1.55
N ALA A 194 -9.76 -2.67 -2.63
CA ALA A 194 -8.41 -2.53 -3.15
C ALA A 194 -7.54 -1.65 -2.23
N SER A 195 -6.36 -2.16 -1.82
CA SER A 195 -5.23 -1.40 -1.27
C SER A 195 -5.22 -1.04 0.21
N ILE A 196 -6.06 -1.60 1.04
CA ILE A 196 -5.84 -1.54 2.49
C ILE A 196 -4.81 -2.62 2.86
N GLY A 197 -3.74 -2.20 3.52
CA GLY A 197 -2.75 -3.09 4.12
C GLY A 197 -2.84 -3.12 5.64
N ASN A 198 -1.83 -3.71 6.28
CA ASN A 198 -1.82 -3.93 7.72
C ASN A 198 -1.91 -2.64 8.53
N ALA A 199 -1.18 -1.59 8.10
CA ALA A 199 -1.11 -0.35 8.86
C ALA A 199 -2.47 0.36 8.86
N TYR A 200 -3.04 0.58 7.69
CA TYR A 200 -4.29 1.33 7.62
C TYR A 200 -5.51 0.51 8.02
N ALA A 201 -5.49 -0.82 7.92
CA ALA A 201 -6.53 -1.65 8.51
C ALA A 201 -6.63 -1.43 10.05
N ASP A 202 -5.47 -1.39 10.73
CA ASP A 202 -5.43 -1.17 12.17
C ASP A 202 -5.88 0.27 12.54
N GLU A 203 -5.43 1.29 11.80
CA GLU A 203 -5.81 2.69 12.02
C GLU A 203 -7.31 2.95 11.75
N ILE A 204 -7.85 2.38 10.69
CA ILE A 204 -9.29 2.48 10.35
C ILE A 204 -10.14 1.83 11.45
N LEU A 205 -9.75 0.64 11.92
CA LEU A 205 -10.47 -0.03 13.00
C LEU A 205 -10.39 0.73 14.31
N PHE A 206 -9.25 1.37 14.60
CA PHE A 206 -9.10 2.24 15.75
C PHE A 206 -10.04 3.46 15.66
N ALA A 207 -10.09 4.10 14.50
CA ALA A 207 -10.95 5.25 14.25
C ALA A 207 -12.45 4.90 14.28
N ALA A 208 -12.82 3.68 13.90
CA ALA A 208 -14.18 3.15 13.94
C ALA A 208 -14.55 2.51 15.30
N HIS A 209 -13.65 2.51 16.28
CA HIS A 209 -13.85 1.86 17.60
C HIS A 209 -14.19 0.37 17.50
N LEU A 210 -13.70 -0.33 16.46
CA LEU A 210 -13.97 -1.74 16.23
C LEU A 210 -12.77 -2.61 16.60
N HIS A 211 -13.01 -3.63 17.42
CA HIS A 211 -11.97 -4.61 17.75
C HIS A 211 -11.60 -5.45 16.50
N PRO A 212 -10.31 -5.71 16.21
CA PRO A 212 -9.89 -6.39 14.96
C PRO A 212 -10.50 -7.77 14.73
N LYS A 213 -10.87 -8.47 15.80
CA LYS A 213 -11.51 -9.79 15.76
C LYS A 213 -13.04 -9.75 15.70
N THR A 214 -13.65 -8.57 15.66
CA THR A 214 -15.11 -8.48 15.52
C THR A 214 -15.54 -9.10 14.20
N PHE A 215 -16.51 -10.00 14.23
CA PHE A 215 -17.08 -10.57 13.01
C PHE A 215 -17.99 -9.54 12.33
N CYS A 216 -17.89 -9.43 11.00
CA CYS A 216 -18.68 -8.48 10.20
C CYS A 216 -20.19 -8.56 10.53
N ARG A 217 -20.74 -9.78 10.65
CA ARG A 217 -22.16 -10.01 10.97
C ARG A 217 -22.61 -9.51 12.37
N LYS A 218 -21.68 -9.11 13.24
CA LYS A 218 -21.95 -8.60 14.59
C LYS A 218 -21.87 -7.09 14.68
N ILE A 219 -21.50 -6.44 13.58
CA ILE A 219 -21.44 -4.99 13.48
C ILE A 219 -22.82 -4.53 13.03
N ASP A 220 -23.44 -3.67 13.81
CA ASP A 220 -24.73 -3.07 13.51
C ASP A 220 -24.64 -2.04 12.37
N PRO A 221 -25.74 -1.59 11.80
CA PRO A 221 -25.72 -0.62 10.72
C PRO A 221 -24.95 0.68 11.05
N ALA A 222 -25.08 1.18 12.27
CA ALA A 222 -24.34 2.39 12.71
C ALA A 222 -22.81 2.14 12.72
N GLY A 223 -22.37 0.96 13.16
CA GLY A 223 -20.97 0.55 13.11
C GLY A 223 -20.45 0.37 11.70
N VAL A 224 -21.30 -0.09 10.76
CA VAL A 224 -20.92 -0.17 9.34
C VAL A 224 -20.77 1.23 8.74
N ASP A 225 -21.63 2.18 9.11
CA ASP A 225 -21.54 3.57 8.70
C ASP A 225 -20.26 4.22 9.24
N ALA A 226 -20.00 4.05 10.53
CA ALA A 226 -18.79 4.54 11.17
C ALA A 226 -17.50 3.97 10.55
N LEU A 227 -17.53 2.68 10.13
CA LEU A 227 -16.42 2.05 9.43
C LEU A 227 -16.20 2.68 8.05
N TYR A 228 -17.26 2.88 7.27
CA TYR A 228 -17.18 3.53 5.96
C TYR A 228 -16.59 4.95 6.06
N GLU A 229 -17.10 5.76 6.98
CA GLU A 229 -16.61 7.12 7.22
C GLU A 229 -15.15 7.13 7.70
N SER A 230 -14.78 6.18 8.57
CA SER A 230 -13.42 6.04 9.07
C SER A 230 -12.43 5.66 7.96
N ILE A 231 -12.82 4.84 6.98
CA ILE A 231 -11.99 4.54 5.81
C ILE A 231 -11.65 5.85 5.08
N GLY A 232 -12.63 6.63 4.70
CA GLY A 232 -12.43 7.88 3.96
C GLY A 232 -11.55 8.88 4.75
N ARG A 233 -11.90 9.11 6.01
CA ARG A 233 -11.20 10.08 6.88
C ARG A 233 -9.75 9.68 7.15
N VAL A 234 -9.49 8.43 7.56
CA VAL A 234 -8.13 7.97 7.90
C VAL A 234 -7.21 8.00 6.68
N LEU A 235 -7.71 7.59 5.51
CA LEU A 235 -6.92 7.62 4.29
C LEU A 235 -6.64 9.06 3.82
N ALA A 236 -7.62 9.95 3.90
CA ALA A 236 -7.44 11.36 3.54
C ALA A 236 -6.45 12.07 4.48
N GLU A 237 -6.57 11.87 5.81
CA GLU A 237 -5.62 12.39 6.81
C GLU A 237 -4.19 11.88 6.53
N ALA A 238 -4.04 10.59 6.25
CA ALA A 238 -2.74 9.99 5.98
C ALA A 238 -2.10 10.52 4.68
N ILE A 239 -2.89 10.66 3.61
CA ILE A 239 -2.41 11.23 2.34
C ILE A 239 -1.94 12.68 2.55
N ALA A 240 -2.73 13.49 3.26
CA ALA A 240 -2.37 14.88 3.55
C ALA A 240 -1.07 14.96 4.37
N GLU A 241 -0.92 14.11 5.39
CA GLU A 241 0.28 14.06 6.23
C GLU A 241 1.53 13.64 5.45
N ILE A 242 1.42 12.61 4.59
CA ILE A 242 2.53 12.14 3.76
C ILE A 242 2.95 13.23 2.76
N ARG A 243 2.00 13.89 2.10
CA ARG A 243 2.27 14.99 1.17
C ARG A 243 2.97 16.16 1.87
N ALA A 244 2.49 16.56 3.06
CA ALA A 244 3.06 17.67 3.83
C ALA A 244 4.50 17.42 4.29
N ARG A 245 4.94 16.15 4.38
CA ARG A 245 6.32 15.83 4.77
C ARG A 245 7.33 15.96 3.62
N GLU A 246 6.90 16.04 2.39
CA GLU A 246 7.74 16.18 1.19
C GLU A 246 8.95 15.22 1.16
N GLN A 247 8.77 14.01 1.73
CA GLN A 247 9.83 13.01 1.75
C GLN A 247 10.01 12.37 0.37
N PRO A 248 11.22 11.92 0.01
CA PRO A 248 11.44 11.12 -1.18
C PRO A 248 10.49 9.91 -1.23
N ILE A 249 9.97 9.60 -2.43
CA ILE A 249 8.92 8.60 -2.63
C ILE A 249 9.30 7.18 -2.20
N GLU A 250 10.60 6.89 -2.05
CA GLU A 250 11.09 5.63 -1.49
C GLU A 250 10.97 5.54 0.03
N ILE A 251 10.70 6.66 0.73
CA ILE A 251 10.61 6.74 2.19
C ILE A 251 9.15 6.66 2.64
N LYS A 252 8.87 5.74 3.54
CA LYS A 252 7.53 5.58 4.11
C LYS A 252 7.42 6.31 5.44
N VAL A 253 6.51 7.25 5.51
CA VAL A 253 6.20 8.01 6.71
C VAL A 253 5.17 7.26 7.54
N ARG A 254 5.49 6.88 8.79
CA ARG A 254 4.61 6.08 9.67
C ARG A 254 4.59 6.59 11.12
N ASP A 255 5.32 7.64 11.44
CA ASP A 255 5.47 8.17 12.80
C ASP A 255 4.18 8.82 13.34
N PHE A 256 3.24 9.18 12.45
CA PHE A 256 1.93 9.76 12.79
C PHE A 256 0.86 8.71 13.13
N LEU A 257 1.12 7.43 12.91
CA LEU A 257 0.14 6.36 13.16
C LEU A 257 -0.20 6.24 14.65
N LYS A 258 -1.49 6.00 14.94
CA LYS A 258 -2.04 6.04 16.29
C LYS A 258 -1.92 4.71 17.04
N VAL A 259 -1.99 3.58 16.33
CA VAL A 259 -1.91 2.23 16.93
C VAL A 259 -0.86 1.35 16.25
N ARG A 260 -0.75 1.37 14.94
CA ARG A 260 0.21 0.51 14.22
C ARG A 260 1.65 0.87 14.56
N GLY A 261 2.46 -0.16 14.92
CA GLY A 261 3.85 0.04 15.37
C GLY A 261 4.00 0.64 16.76
N ARG A 262 2.90 0.66 17.53
CA ARG A 262 2.87 1.23 18.89
C ARG A 262 2.54 0.19 19.97
N ASP A 263 2.68 -1.08 19.67
CA ASP A 263 2.51 -2.16 20.66
C ASP A 263 3.36 -1.90 21.91
N GLY A 264 2.78 -2.07 23.09
CA GLY A 264 3.41 -1.75 24.38
C GLY A 264 3.47 -0.26 24.75
N LYS A 265 3.09 0.66 23.84
CA LYS A 265 3.07 2.11 24.11
C LYS A 265 1.68 2.57 24.57
N PRO A 266 1.58 3.71 25.29
CA PRO A 266 0.28 4.26 25.69
C PRO A 266 -0.51 4.73 24.45
N CYS A 267 -1.82 4.47 24.46
CA CYS A 267 -2.78 5.01 23.50
C CYS A 267 -2.83 6.53 23.58
N LEU A 268 -2.77 7.19 22.41
CA LEU A 268 -2.78 8.66 22.34
C LEU A 268 -4.13 9.28 22.76
N VAL A 269 -5.20 8.47 22.83
CA VAL A 269 -6.55 8.94 23.20
C VAL A 269 -6.87 8.70 24.67
N CYS A 270 -6.59 7.49 25.19
CA CYS A 270 -7.04 7.10 26.55
C CYS A 270 -5.92 6.64 27.48
N GLY A 271 -4.66 6.66 27.04
CA GLY A 271 -3.50 6.24 27.85
C GLY A 271 -3.33 4.73 28.04
N THR A 272 -4.33 3.92 27.72
CA THR A 272 -4.25 2.45 27.86
C THR A 272 -3.18 1.88 26.94
N THR A 273 -2.43 0.89 27.41
CA THR A 273 -1.38 0.23 26.63
C THR A 273 -1.94 -0.42 25.38
N ILE A 274 -1.43 -0.04 24.21
CA ILE A 274 -1.70 -0.67 22.91
C ILE A 274 -1.25 -2.13 22.98
N ARG A 275 -2.05 -3.03 22.43
CA ARG A 275 -1.78 -4.46 22.35
C ARG A 275 -1.78 -4.93 20.90
N SER A 276 -1.13 -6.05 20.67
CA SER A 276 -1.23 -6.77 19.42
C SER A 276 -2.02 -8.06 19.59
N VAL A 277 -2.71 -8.48 18.51
CA VAL A 277 -3.48 -9.71 18.45
C VAL A 277 -3.40 -10.32 17.07
N ARG A 278 -3.27 -11.65 17.00
CA ARG A 278 -3.23 -12.36 15.72
C ARG A 278 -4.60 -12.42 15.09
N VAL A 279 -4.68 -12.00 13.82
CA VAL A 279 -5.89 -12.04 12.98
C VAL A 279 -5.50 -12.59 11.61
N GLY A 280 -5.91 -13.83 11.32
CA GLY A 280 -5.48 -14.52 10.10
C GLY A 280 -3.95 -14.71 10.08
N ALA A 281 -3.31 -14.33 8.98
CA ALA A 281 -1.87 -14.48 8.76
C ALA A 281 -1.01 -13.36 9.37
N GLY A 282 -1.62 -12.32 9.97
CA GLY A 282 -0.88 -11.15 10.46
C GLY A 282 -1.30 -10.70 11.86
N ASP A 283 -0.50 -9.81 12.44
CA ASP A 283 -0.79 -9.19 13.73
C ASP A 283 -1.47 -7.84 13.53
N ALA A 284 -2.47 -7.56 14.36
CA ALA A 284 -3.20 -6.30 14.44
C ALA A 284 -2.84 -5.56 15.72
N CYS A 285 -2.53 -4.28 15.63
CA CYS A 285 -2.36 -3.40 16.78
C CYS A 285 -3.69 -2.71 17.11
N PHE A 286 -4.05 -2.65 18.40
CA PHE A 286 -5.30 -2.06 18.83
C PHE A 286 -5.23 -1.55 20.28
N CYS A 287 -6.10 -0.61 20.63
CA CYS A 287 -6.29 -0.18 22.01
C CYS A 287 -7.47 -0.95 22.64
N PRO A 288 -7.26 -1.73 23.72
CA PRO A 288 -8.35 -2.54 24.30
C PRO A 288 -9.48 -1.71 24.92
N THR A 289 -9.22 -0.46 25.34
CA THR A 289 -10.24 0.45 25.86
C THR A 289 -11.03 1.14 24.75
N CYS A 290 -10.34 1.68 23.72
CA CYS A 290 -11.01 2.36 22.61
C CYS A 290 -11.70 1.38 21.65
N GLN A 291 -11.24 0.12 21.61
CA GLN A 291 -11.73 -0.94 20.73
C GLN A 291 -12.10 -2.18 21.55
N PRO A 292 -13.15 -2.11 22.40
CA PRO A 292 -13.50 -3.21 23.30
C PRO A 292 -13.94 -4.45 22.52
N GLU A 293 -13.59 -5.62 23.03
CA GLU A 293 -14.08 -6.89 22.48
C GLU A 293 -15.60 -6.99 22.62
N THR A 294 -16.28 -7.23 21.51
CA THR A 294 -17.75 -7.45 21.52
C THR A 294 -18.15 -8.84 22.01
N ARG A 295 -17.20 -9.72 22.27
CA ARG A 295 -17.45 -11.01 22.94
C ARG A 295 -17.62 -10.76 24.44
N LYS A 296 -18.79 -11.03 24.95
CA LYS A 296 -18.93 -11.41 26.36
C LYS A 296 -17.96 -12.57 26.58
N LEU A 297 -17.09 -12.42 27.57
CA LEU A 297 -16.05 -13.36 27.94
C LEU A 297 -16.57 -14.80 27.80
N PHE A 298 -15.77 -15.68 27.22
CA PHE A 298 -15.97 -17.11 27.35
C PHE A 298 -16.24 -17.41 28.84
N VAL A 299 -17.32 -18.12 29.11
CA VAL A 299 -17.50 -18.72 30.42
C VAL A 299 -16.26 -19.56 30.67
N ASN A 300 -15.45 -19.15 31.63
CA ASN A 300 -14.30 -19.94 32.05
C ASN A 300 -14.83 -21.17 32.76
N TRP A 301 -15.01 -22.25 32.01
CA TRP A 301 -15.54 -23.50 32.50
C TRP A 301 -14.73 -24.06 33.68
N SER A 302 -13.44 -23.69 33.82
CA SER A 302 -12.64 -24.04 34.99
C SER A 302 -13.06 -23.34 36.28
N GLN A 303 -13.77 -22.21 36.20
CA GLN A 303 -14.32 -21.50 37.39
C GLN A 303 -15.72 -21.93 37.77
N LEU A 304 -16.39 -22.75 36.98
CA LEU A 304 -17.71 -23.30 37.31
C LEU A 304 -17.64 -24.61 38.14
N GLY A 305 -16.43 -25.17 38.32
CA GLY A 305 -16.22 -26.40 39.09
C GLY A 305 -16.26 -26.25 40.61
N ASP A 306 -16.12 -25.04 41.15
CA ASP A 306 -15.95 -24.83 42.60
C ASP A 306 -17.21 -24.36 43.34
N ARG A 307 -18.40 -24.52 42.76
CA ARG A 307 -19.65 -24.34 43.51
C ARG A 307 -20.27 -25.72 43.80
N LYS A 308 -19.64 -26.45 44.68
CA LYS A 308 -20.31 -27.55 45.42
C LYS A 308 -20.49 -27.16 46.88
N ALA A 309 -21.79 -27.15 47.27
CA ALA A 309 -22.43 -27.23 48.57
C ALA A 309 -22.19 -26.10 49.56
#